data_c0714ac88358ca9aa503cba54f874546
#
_entry.id   c0714ac88358ca9aa503cba54f874546
#
_cell.length_a   1.000
_cell.length_b   1.000
_cell.length_c   1.000
_cell.angle_alpha   90.00
_cell.angle_beta   90.00
_cell.angle_gamma   90.00
#
_symmetry.space_group_name_H-M   'P 1'
#
loop_
_entity.id
_entity.type
_entity.pdbx_description
1 polymer ?
#
loop_
_entity_poly.entity_id
_entity_poly.type
_entity_poly.pdbx_seq_one_letter_code
_entity_poly.pdbx_strand_id
1 'polypeptide(L)'
;MTAASTRLSVMMFLEYLIWGSWLPLLALYLGDVLGFTGGEIGWIFATQAIACVFGLYFGGQIADRLLSTEKLLAVLHLIGGAAMFALAFQKTFWPFFIVMLIYQLAYMPTMSLTNAICFHHISNAQTEFGKLRLWGTIGWIAASWPFVFILAGKTGPELHAALASIFTVAGIASIALAAFSLTLPHTPPAKRDAGSSAPMKAIALLRDPMMLVLFIATTMDALVHQCYFQWTSPFLQQAGLAENWIMPAMSVGQIAEIASMAALGWALARLGWRWTMTIGILAHGARFFVFAIGDPLWLMVAINVVHGMCYAFFFAAVYIYVDERCPRDARASAQGLFNLVILGFGPFAGSLLWGWLGDVFRTPAGAVDFSRLFLAPAALALAAALLMAVAFHPRATRAS
;
A
#
# COMPACT_ATOMS: atom_id res chain seq x y z
N MET A 1 -12.17 10.05 -24.69
CA MET A 1 -12.71 9.30 -23.53
C MET A 1 -14.23 9.42 -23.56
N THR A 2 -14.93 8.33 -23.35
CA THR A 2 -16.39 8.38 -23.17
C THR A 2 -16.73 9.03 -21.82
N ALA A 3 -17.95 9.55 -21.65
CA ALA A 3 -18.39 10.12 -20.36
C ALA A 3 -18.27 9.11 -19.19
N ALA A 4 -18.49 7.83 -19.45
CA ALA A 4 -18.28 6.76 -18.47
C ALA A 4 -16.80 6.64 -18.08
N SER A 5 -15.88 6.58 -19.04
CA SER A 5 -14.43 6.50 -18.80
C SER A 5 -13.92 7.69 -17.98
N THR A 6 -14.43 8.91 -18.22
CA THR A 6 -14.06 10.08 -17.43
C THR A 6 -14.51 9.94 -15.96
N ARG A 7 -15.74 9.46 -15.71
CA ARG A 7 -16.25 9.25 -14.34
C ARG A 7 -15.41 8.18 -13.60
N LEU A 8 -15.06 7.10 -14.28
CA LEU A 8 -14.20 6.05 -13.70
C LEU A 8 -12.79 6.56 -13.38
N SER A 9 -12.23 7.43 -14.23
CA SER A 9 -10.93 8.07 -13.99
C SER A 9 -10.96 8.97 -12.76
N VAL A 10 -12.03 9.80 -12.60
CA VAL A 10 -12.21 10.67 -11.44
C VAL A 10 -12.39 9.84 -10.15
N MET A 11 -13.17 8.76 -10.22
CA MET A 11 -13.32 7.82 -9.10
C MET A 11 -11.96 7.26 -8.67
N MET A 12 -11.16 6.73 -9.59
CA MET A 12 -9.82 6.21 -9.30
C MET A 12 -8.89 7.29 -8.72
N PHE A 13 -8.95 8.49 -9.28
CA PHE A 13 -8.16 9.62 -8.78
C PHE A 13 -8.52 9.94 -7.33
N LEU A 14 -9.80 10.12 -7.01
CA LEU A 14 -10.25 10.44 -5.66
C LEU A 14 -9.96 9.32 -4.67
N GLU A 15 -10.16 8.06 -5.04
CA GLU A 15 -9.88 6.89 -4.22
C GLU A 15 -8.44 6.91 -3.67
N TYR A 16 -7.47 7.11 -4.55
CA TYR A 16 -6.06 7.10 -4.16
C TYR A 16 -5.58 8.45 -3.60
N LEU A 17 -6.25 9.55 -3.94
CA LEU A 17 -6.00 10.84 -3.30
C LEU A 17 -6.35 10.79 -1.82
N ILE A 18 -7.45 10.14 -1.44
CA ILE A 18 -7.82 9.92 -0.04
C ILE A 18 -6.69 9.21 0.70
N TRP A 19 -6.21 8.09 0.16
CA TRP A 19 -5.17 7.29 0.81
C TRP A 19 -3.83 8.04 0.89
N GLY A 20 -3.43 8.68 -0.22
CA GLY A 20 -2.20 9.47 -0.29
C GLY A 20 -2.20 10.70 0.63
N SER A 21 -3.38 11.22 1.02
CA SER A 21 -3.46 12.44 1.84
C SER A 21 -3.04 12.22 3.31
N TRP A 22 -3.12 11.02 3.84
CA TRP A 22 -2.85 10.79 5.26
C TRP A 22 -1.71 9.79 5.53
N LEU A 23 -1.59 8.73 4.72
CA LEU A 23 -0.67 7.63 5.00
C LEU A 23 0.81 8.08 5.12
N PRO A 24 1.35 8.92 4.21
CA PRO A 24 2.77 9.29 4.27
C PRO A 24 3.16 10.06 5.53
N LEU A 25 2.28 10.87 6.09
CA LEU A 25 2.56 11.69 7.29
C LEU A 25 1.97 11.11 8.58
N LEU A 26 1.26 9.97 8.52
CA LEU A 26 0.61 9.40 9.69
C LEU A 26 1.60 9.11 10.82
N ALA A 27 2.71 8.43 10.53
CA ALA A 27 3.68 8.07 11.57
C ALA A 27 4.30 9.32 12.23
N LEU A 28 4.58 10.35 11.43
CA LEU A 28 5.06 11.64 11.93
C LEU A 28 4.02 12.28 12.85
N TYR A 29 2.76 12.32 12.46
CA TYR A 29 1.69 12.84 13.31
C TYR A 29 1.55 12.06 14.62
N LEU A 30 1.57 10.73 14.55
CA LEU A 30 1.43 9.88 15.75
C LEU A 30 2.60 10.05 16.72
N GLY A 31 3.83 10.13 16.21
CA GLY A 31 5.04 10.31 17.03
C GLY A 31 5.17 11.72 17.58
N ASP A 32 5.18 12.74 16.72
CA ASP A 32 5.52 14.11 17.10
C ASP A 32 4.36 14.86 17.75
N VAL A 33 3.11 14.65 17.24
CA VAL A 33 1.95 15.38 17.75
C VAL A 33 1.30 14.68 18.92
N LEU A 34 1.15 13.34 18.85
CA LEU A 34 0.47 12.57 19.88
C LEU A 34 1.42 11.91 20.88
N GLY A 35 2.72 11.84 20.57
CA GLY A 35 3.73 11.22 21.45
C GLY A 35 3.57 9.71 21.58
N PHE A 36 2.99 9.03 20.59
CA PHE A 36 2.81 7.59 20.61
C PHE A 36 4.15 6.86 20.51
N THR A 37 4.25 5.75 21.23
CA THR A 37 5.39 4.84 21.15
C THR A 37 5.46 4.16 19.78
N GLY A 38 6.62 3.61 19.44
CA GLY A 38 6.76 2.83 18.20
C GLY A 38 5.81 1.66 18.13
N GLY A 39 5.59 0.96 19.25
CA GLY A 39 4.62 -0.11 19.38
C GLY A 39 3.18 0.35 19.11
N GLU A 40 2.75 1.49 19.66
CA GLU A 40 1.42 2.07 19.41
C GLU A 40 1.27 2.47 17.94
N ILE A 41 2.29 3.10 17.34
CA ILE A 41 2.33 3.41 15.90
C ILE A 41 2.18 2.11 15.09
N GLY A 42 2.89 1.05 15.45
CA GLY A 42 2.80 -0.26 14.81
C GLY A 42 1.37 -0.82 14.82
N TRP A 43 0.68 -0.75 15.97
CA TRP A 43 -0.72 -1.19 16.07
C TRP A 43 -1.68 -0.35 15.23
N ILE A 44 -1.47 0.98 15.14
CA ILE A 44 -2.28 1.84 14.26
C ILE A 44 -2.10 1.44 12.79
N PHE A 45 -0.87 1.23 12.34
CA PHE A 45 -0.61 0.75 10.97
C PHE A 45 -1.17 -0.67 10.71
N ALA A 46 -1.15 -1.54 11.72
CA ALA A 46 -1.72 -2.89 11.63
C ALA A 46 -3.24 -2.90 11.38
N THR A 47 -3.97 -1.82 11.71
CA THR A 47 -5.42 -1.72 11.45
C THR A 47 -5.77 -1.91 9.97
N GLN A 48 -4.92 -1.45 9.05
CA GLN A 48 -5.10 -1.66 7.61
C GLN A 48 -5.08 -3.15 7.26
N ALA A 49 -4.11 -3.88 7.77
CA ALA A 49 -3.96 -5.31 7.53
C ALA A 49 -5.13 -6.12 8.15
N ILE A 50 -5.55 -5.74 9.37
CA ILE A 50 -6.75 -6.30 10.01
C ILE A 50 -7.96 -6.12 9.11
N ALA A 51 -8.18 -4.90 8.62
CA ALA A 51 -9.29 -4.59 7.73
C ALA A 51 -9.22 -5.32 6.39
N CYS A 52 -8.02 -5.52 5.82
CA CYS A 52 -7.84 -6.31 4.59
C CYS A 52 -8.27 -7.76 4.78
N VAL A 53 -7.90 -8.39 5.90
CA VAL A 53 -8.30 -9.77 6.20
C VAL A 53 -9.82 -9.87 6.35
N PHE A 54 -10.43 -8.94 7.10
CA PHE A 54 -11.89 -8.88 7.23
C PHE A 54 -12.58 -8.57 5.89
N GLY A 55 -12.04 -7.67 5.08
CA GLY A 55 -12.56 -7.31 3.77
C GLY A 55 -12.57 -8.47 2.77
N LEU A 56 -11.54 -9.32 2.79
CA LEU A 56 -11.47 -10.53 1.97
C LEU A 56 -12.56 -11.55 2.34
N TYR A 57 -12.92 -11.66 3.63
CA TYR A 57 -13.93 -12.62 4.11
C TYR A 57 -15.35 -12.07 4.04
N PHE A 58 -15.58 -10.83 4.43
CA PHE A 58 -16.90 -10.25 4.62
C PHE A 58 -17.30 -9.26 3.53
N GLY A 59 -16.34 -8.59 2.89
CA GLY A 59 -16.61 -7.56 1.87
C GLY A 59 -17.41 -8.08 0.68
N GLY A 60 -17.13 -9.31 0.24
CA GLY A 60 -17.89 -9.96 -0.84
C GLY A 60 -19.31 -10.32 -0.45
N GLN A 61 -19.56 -10.70 0.81
CA GLN A 61 -20.89 -11.18 1.25
C GLN A 61 -21.87 -10.03 1.51
N ILE A 62 -21.39 -8.88 1.95
CA ILE A 62 -22.23 -7.71 2.23
C ILE A 62 -22.50 -6.93 0.94
N ALA A 63 -21.47 -6.80 0.07
CA ALA A 63 -21.59 -6.12 -1.21
C ALA A 63 -22.56 -6.82 -2.17
N ASP A 64 -22.62 -8.17 -2.13
CA ASP A 64 -23.31 -8.98 -3.14
C ASP A 64 -24.82 -9.10 -2.89
N ARG A 65 -25.36 -8.59 -1.77
CA ARG A 65 -26.76 -8.92 -1.39
C ARG A 65 -27.72 -7.73 -1.23
N LEU A 66 -27.24 -6.51 -0.95
CA LEU A 66 -28.15 -5.45 -0.47
C LEU A 66 -28.11 -4.16 -1.29
N LEU A 67 -26.98 -3.78 -1.88
CA LEU A 67 -26.83 -2.50 -2.57
C LEU A 67 -26.07 -2.68 -3.89
N SER A 68 -26.37 -1.84 -4.88
CA SER A 68 -25.51 -1.71 -6.05
C SER A 68 -24.11 -1.19 -5.66
N THR A 69 -23.09 -1.60 -6.41
CA THR A 69 -21.68 -1.38 -6.04
C THR A 69 -21.35 0.10 -5.85
N GLU A 70 -21.88 0.99 -6.70
CA GLU A 70 -21.67 2.43 -6.60
C GLU A 70 -22.33 3.05 -5.35
N LYS A 71 -23.48 2.52 -4.92
CA LYS A 71 -24.16 2.98 -3.69
C LYS A 71 -23.43 2.49 -2.44
N LEU A 72 -22.95 1.25 -2.46
CA LEU A 72 -22.14 0.73 -1.37
C LEU A 72 -20.84 1.53 -1.24
N LEU A 73 -20.18 1.86 -2.37
CA LEU A 73 -19.01 2.73 -2.40
C LEU A 73 -19.30 4.07 -1.74
N ALA A 74 -20.45 4.70 -2.06
CA ALA A 74 -20.87 5.97 -1.46
C ALA A 74 -21.04 5.86 0.06
N VAL A 75 -21.72 4.81 0.56
CA VAL A 75 -21.91 4.60 2.00
C VAL A 75 -20.59 4.39 2.73
N LEU A 76 -19.70 3.55 2.18
CA LEU A 76 -18.41 3.27 2.81
C LEU A 76 -17.54 4.53 2.87
N HIS A 77 -17.53 5.36 1.83
CA HIS A 77 -16.81 6.63 1.85
C HIS A 77 -17.43 7.67 2.76
N LEU A 78 -18.74 7.65 2.95
CA LEU A 78 -19.41 8.51 3.94
C LEU A 78 -18.96 8.13 5.36
N ILE A 79 -18.96 6.83 5.69
CA ILE A 79 -18.47 6.32 6.97
C ILE A 79 -16.99 6.63 7.14
N GLY A 80 -16.17 6.35 6.12
CA GLY A 80 -14.73 6.62 6.12
C GLY A 80 -14.41 8.10 6.29
N GLY A 81 -15.12 8.98 5.60
CA GLY A 81 -14.97 10.44 5.73
C GLY A 81 -15.32 10.94 7.14
N ALA A 82 -16.43 10.46 7.72
CA ALA A 82 -16.77 10.77 9.09
C ALA A 82 -15.73 10.27 10.09
N ALA A 83 -15.19 9.07 9.89
CA ALA A 83 -14.13 8.53 10.72
C ALA A 83 -12.84 9.35 10.60
N MET A 84 -12.47 9.81 9.39
CA MET A 84 -11.31 10.70 9.19
C MET A 84 -11.47 12.01 9.96
N PHE A 85 -12.62 12.66 9.89
CA PHE A 85 -12.86 13.86 10.71
C PHE A 85 -12.78 13.55 12.21
N ALA A 86 -13.31 12.41 12.65
CA ALA A 86 -13.24 12.01 14.05
C ALA A 86 -11.79 11.76 14.51
N LEU A 87 -10.89 11.24 13.66
CA LEU A 87 -9.46 11.03 13.98
C LEU A 87 -8.74 12.32 14.36
N ALA A 88 -9.07 13.46 13.74
CA ALA A 88 -8.47 14.74 14.05
C ALA A 88 -8.66 15.16 15.53
N PHE A 89 -9.67 14.64 16.21
CA PHE A 89 -10.00 14.95 17.61
C PHE A 89 -9.46 13.91 18.60
N GLN A 90 -8.97 12.75 18.14
CA GLN A 90 -8.44 11.73 19.04
C GLN A 90 -7.02 12.09 19.51
N LYS A 91 -6.79 11.98 20.81
CA LYS A 91 -5.51 12.36 21.44
C LYS A 91 -4.86 11.22 22.22
N THR A 92 -5.55 10.10 22.36
CA THR A 92 -5.07 8.93 23.11
C THR A 92 -5.17 7.67 22.24
N PHE A 93 -4.35 6.68 22.55
CA PHE A 93 -4.16 5.49 21.72
C PHE A 93 -5.47 4.72 21.44
N TRP A 94 -6.21 4.32 22.46
CA TRP A 94 -7.38 3.45 22.24
C TRP A 94 -8.51 4.08 21.42
N PRO A 95 -8.96 5.32 21.69
CA PRO A 95 -9.92 5.99 20.82
C PRO A 95 -9.41 6.16 19.39
N PHE A 96 -8.12 6.53 19.23
CA PHE A 96 -7.52 6.65 17.91
C PHE A 96 -7.51 5.32 17.17
N PHE A 97 -7.08 4.24 17.82
CA PHE A 97 -7.04 2.89 17.26
C PHE A 97 -8.44 2.42 16.79
N ILE A 98 -9.46 2.60 17.64
CA ILE A 98 -10.83 2.17 17.31
C ILE A 98 -11.36 2.95 16.10
N VAL A 99 -11.21 4.27 16.09
CA VAL A 99 -11.69 5.10 14.97
C VAL A 99 -10.91 4.79 13.69
N MET A 100 -9.59 4.58 13.79
CA MET A 100 -8.77 4.18 12.65
C MET A 100 -9.16 2.81 12.12
N LEU A 101 -9.47 1.85 12.98
CA LEU A 101 -9.97 0.54 12.57
C LEU A 101 -11.32 0.64 11.85
N ILE A 102 -12.25 1.48 12.35
CA ILE A 102 -13.53 1.75 11.68
C ILE A 102 -13.29 2.34 10.29
N TYR A 103 -12.38 3.33 10.18
CA TYR A 103 -11.99 3.89 8.90
C TYR A 103 -11.46 2.82 7.95
N GLN A 104 -10.54 2.01 8.39
CA GLN A 104 -9.93 0.97 7.56
C GLN A 104 -10.93 -0.11 7.13
N LEU A 105 -11.83 -0.52 8.02
CA LEU A 105 -12.91 -1.46 7.70
C LEU A 105 -13.88 -0.91 6.64
N ALA A 106 -14.09 0.40 6.63
CA ALA A 106 -14.88 1.06 5.60
C ALA A 106 -14.07 1.26 4.29
N TYR A 107 -12.80 1.67 4.38
CA TYR A 107 -11.99 2.06 3.23
C TYR A 107 -11.42 0.85 2.45
N MET A 108 -10.89 -0.19 3.12
CA MET A 108 -10.22 -1.29 2.42
C MET A 108 -11.11 -2.03 1.40
N PRO A 109 -12.40 -2.28 1.65
CA PRO A 109 -13.29 -2.86 0.64
C PRO A 109 -13.47 -1.99 -0.60
N THR A 110 -13.37 -0.64 -0.48
CA THR A 110 -13.60 0.28 -1.61
C THR A 110 -12.57 0.10 -2.72
N MET A 111 -11.35 -0.31 -2.38
CA MET A 111 -10.31 -0.66 -3.36
C MET A 111 -10.74 -1.77 -4.32
N SER A 112 -11.47 -2.76 -3.83
CA SER A 112 -12.00 -3.84 -4.67
C SER A 112 -13.25 -3.39 -5.43
N LEU A 113 -14.10 -2.59 -4.81
CA LEU A 113 -15.34 -2.07 -5.43
C LEU A 113 -15.03 -1.15 -6.61
N THR A 114 -14.06 -0.24 -6.48
CA THR A 114 -13.63 0.64 -7.57
C THR A 114 -13.08 -0.14 -8.76
N ASN A 115 -12.29 -1.20 -8.51
CA ASN A 115 -11.83 -2.11 -9.55
C ASN A 115 -13.01 -2.85 -10.20
N ALA A 116 -13.97 -3.37 -9.42
CA ALA A 116 -15.14 -4.07 -9.93
C ALA A 116 -16.01 -3.16 -10.81
N ILE A 117 -16.25 -1.91 -10.40
CA ILE A 117 -16.96 -0.92 -11.21
C ILE A 117 -16.22 -0.70 -12.53
N CYS A 118 -14.89 -0.52 -12.51
CA CYS A 118 -14.11 -0.35 -13.73
C CYS A 118 -14.27 -1.56 -14.65
N PHE A 119 -14.06 -2.78 -14.16
CA PHE A 119 -14.16 -4.00 -14.99
C PHE A 119 -15.55 -4.23 -15.56
N HIS A 120 -16.60 -3.80 -14.86
CA HIS A 120 -17.98 -3.92 -15.36
C HIS A 120 -18.26 -3.00 -16.54
N HIS A 121 -17.60 -1.83 -16.63
CA HIS A 121 -17.92 -0.78 -17.59
C HIS A 121 -16.87 -0.59 -18.69
N ILE A 122 -15.78 -1.35 -18.71
CA ILE A 122 -14.79 -1.35 -19.80
C ILE A 122 -15.01 -2.54 -20.73
N SER A 123 -14.75 -2.32 -22.02
CA SER A 123 -14.91 -3.37 -23.04
C SER A 123 -13.71 -4.32 -23.10
N ASN A 124 -12.51 -3.80 -22.83
CA ASN A 124 -11.27 -4.57 -22.88
C ASN A 124 -10.39 -4.25 -21.67
N ALA A 125 -10.38 -5.18 -20.70
CA ALA A 125 -9.62 -5.03 -19.48
C ALA A 125 -8.10 -4.86 -19.72
N GLN A 126 -7.54 -5.54 -20.71
CA GLN A 126 -6.10 -5.52 -21.00
C GLN A 126 -5.60 -4.15 -21.49
N THR A 127 -6.44 -3.44 -22.25
CA THR A 127 -6.05 -2.16 -22.89
C THR A 127 -6.58 -0.93 -22.16
N GLU A 128 -7.67 -1.05 -21.41
CA GLU A 128 -8.37 0.10 -20.82
C GLU A 128 -8.14 0.22 -19.31
N PHE A 129 -8.06 -0.89 -18.56
CA PHE A 129 -7.94 -0.83 -17.11
C PHE A 129 -6.66 -0.12 -16.64
N GLY A 130 -5.52 -0.36 -17.31
CA GLY A 130 -4.27 0.31 -16.97
C GLY A 130 -4.34 1.83 -17.09
N LYS A 131 -5.09 2.34 -18.07
CA LYS A 131 -5.31 3.79 -18.27
C LYS A 131 -6.17 4.40 -17.17
N LEU A 132 -7.18 3.66 -16.68
CA LEU A 132 -8.00 4.10 -15.55
C LEU A 132 -7.22 4.03 -14.23
N ARG A 133 -6.47 2.94 -14.03
CA ARG A 133 -5.67 2.73 -12.81
C ARG A 133 -4.55 3.77 -12.65
N LEU A 134 -4.01 4.27 -13.76
CA LEU A 134 -3.01 5.35 -13.76
C LEU A 134 -3.53 6.61 -13.05
N TRP A 135 -4.83 6.94 -13.17
CA TRP A 135 -5.43 8.07 -12.45
C TRP A 135 -5.37 7.90 -10.94
N GLY A 136 -5.36 6.66 -10.44
CA GLY A 136 -5.11 6.40 -9.03
C GLY A 136 -3.69 6.83 -8.62
N THR A 137 -2.65 6.47 -9.36
CA THR A 137 -1.29 6.92 -9.09
C THR A 137 -1.16 8.44 -9.16
N ILE A 138 -1.82 9.09 -10.14
CA ILE A 138 -1.88 10.54 -10.24
C ILE A 138 -2.57 11.15 -9.01
N GLY A 139 -3.67 10.54 -8.52
CA GLY A 139 -4.38 10.97 -7.32
C GLY A 139 -3.51 10.90 -6.07
N TRP A 140 -2.77 9.80 -5.91
CA TRP A 140 -1.80 9.66 -4.82
C TRP A 140 -0.72 10.75 -4.85
N ILE A 141 -0.12 11.01 -6.01
CA ILE A 141 0.89 12.06 -6.17
C ILE A 141 0.27 13.44 -5.90
N ALA A 142 -0.92 13.70 -6.44
CA ALA A 142 -1.62 14.97 -6.25
C ALA A 142 -1.95 15.25 -4.79
N ALA A 143 -2.16 14.22 -3.97
CA ALA A 143 -2.43 14.33 -2.55
C ALA A 143 -1.31 15.05 -1.76
N SER A 144 -0.07 15.03 -2.26
CA SER A 144 1.07 15.67 -1.61
C SER A 144 1.06 17.21 -1.73
N TRP A 145 0.48 17.75 -2.80
CA TRP A 145 0.61 19.18 -3.12
C TRP A 145 -0.11 20.13 -2.15
N PRO A 146 -1.31 19.86 -1.63
CA PRO A 146 -1.91 20.70 -0.60
C PRO A 146 -0.99 20.90 0.61
N PHE A 147 -0.26 19.86 1.02
CA PHE A 147 0.61 19.91 2.20
C PHE A 147 1.87 20.71 2.00
N VAL A 148 2.33 20.91 0.76
CA VAL A 148 3.42 21.84 0.45
C VAL A 148 3.08 23.25 0.95
N PHE A 149 1.82 23.67 0.83
CA PHE A 149 1.35 24.98 1.24
C PHE A 149 0.84 24.98 2.69
N ILE A 150 0.13 23.95 3.11
CA ILE A 150 -0.46 23.84 4.46
C ILE A 150 0.63 23.83 5.53
N LEU A 151 1.75 23.16 5.29
CA LEU A 151 2.84 22.99 6.26
C LEU A 151 3.96 24.05 6.09
N ALA A 152 3.97 24.80 4.98
CA ALA A 152 5.06 25.75 4.68
C ALA A 152 5.29 26.76 5.80
N GLY A 153 6.53 26.87 6.26
CA GLY A 153 6.98 27.87 7.23
C GLY A 153 6.42 27.71 8.64
N LYS A 154 5.68 26.64 8.92
CA LYS A 154 5.12 26.35 10.24
C LYS A 154 6.10 25.59 11.11
N THR A 155 6.10 25.90 12.41
CA THR A 155 6.96 25.24 13.41
C THR A 155 6.20 25.07 14.73
N GLY A 156 6.65 24.16 15.59
CA GLY A 156 6.08 23.95 16.92
C GLY A 156 4.57 23.70 16.92
N PRO A 157 3.78 24.35 17.79
CA PRO A 157 2.34 24.10 17.89
C PRO A 157 1.55 24.36 16.60
N GLU A 158 1.99 25.32 15.78
CA GLU A 158 1.33 25.59 14.49
C GLU A 158 1.55 24.46 13.49
N LEU A 159 2.74 23.86 13.47
CA LEU A 159 3.03 22.69 12.66
C LEU A 159 2.20 21.49 13.12
N HIS A 160 2.12 21.25 14.43
CA HIS A 160 1.32 20.16 15.01
C HIS A 160 -0.16 20.28 14.62
N ALA A 161 -0.73 21.51 14.71
CA ALA A 161 -2.12 21.74 14.27
C ALA A 161 -2.28 21.53 12.75
N ALA A 162 -1.29 21.94 11.96
CA ALA A 162 -1.30 21.78 10.51
C ALA A 162 -1.15 20.30 10.09
N LEU A 163 -0.35 19.50 10.78
CA LEU A 163 -0.21 18.07 10.52
C LEU A 163 -1.55 17.31 10.70
N ALA A 164 -2.41 17.73 11.64
CA ALA A 164 -3.74 17.15 11.80
C ALA A 164 -4.64 17.32 10.55
N SER A 165 -4.30 18.25 9.65
CA SER A 165 -5.06 18.46 8.40
C SER A 165 -5.03 17.26 7.44
N ILE A 166 -4.11 16.29 7.63
CA ILE A 166 -4.10 15.04 6.87
C ILE A 166 -5.46 14.33 6.95
N PHE A 167 -6.08 14.33 8.12
CA PHE A 167 -7.40 13.74 8.33
C PHE A 167 -8.51 14.59 7.71
N THR A 168 -8.40 15.90 7.81
CA THR A 168 -9.40 16.82 7.24
C THR A 168 -9.42 16.74 5.71
N VAL A 169 -8.26 16.77 5.06
CA VAL A 169 -8.14 16.65 3.60
C VAL A 169 -8.66 15.29 3.12
N ALA A 170 -8.25 14.21 3.78
CA ALA A 170 -8.75 12.86 3.47
C ALA A 170 -10.26 12.74 3.69
N GLY A 171 -10.79 13.32 4.78
CA GLY A 171 -12.21 13.35 5.09
C GLY A 171 -13.03 14.09 4.03
N ILE A 172 -12.59 15.28 3.63
CA ILE A 172 -13.26 16.07 2.56
C ILE A 172 -13.23 15.27 1.25
N ALA A 173 -12.09 14.71 0.86
CA ALA A 173 -11.97 13.92 -0.36
C ALA A 173 -12.86 12.67 -0.32
N SER A 174 -12.98 12.01 0.86
CA SER A 174 -13.84 10.85 1.05
C SER A 174 -15.33 11.22 0.89
N ILE A 175 -15.78 12.30 1.49
CA ILE A 175 -17.17 12.81 1.32
C ILE A 175 -17.42 13.22 -0.14
N ALA A 176 -16.43 13.86 -0.78
CA ALA A 176 -16.54 14.20 -2.21
C ALA A 176 -16.70 12.93 -3.08
N LEU A 177 -15.92 11.88 -2.81
CA LEU A 177 -16.05 10.60 -3.51
C LEU A 177 -17.38 9.91 -3.18
N ALA A 178 -17.88 9.98 -1.94
CA ALA A 178 -19.19 9.46 -1.57
C ALA A 178 -20.30 10.10 -2.41
N ALA A 179 -20.31 11.43 -2.51
CA ALA A 179 -21.27 12.14 -3.33
C ALA A 179 -21.10 11.84 -4.83
N PHE A 180 -19.85 11.81 -5.30
CA PHE A 180 -19.54 11.52 -6.70
C PHE A 180 -19.93 10.09 -7.10
N SER A 181 -19.81 9.12 -6.19
CA SER A 181 -20.17 7.71 -6.43
C SER A 181 -21.62 7.54 -6.84
N LEU A 182 -22.52 8.41 -6.37
CA LEU A 182 -23.93 8.40 -6.77
C LEU A 182 -24.15 8.81 -8.25
N THR A 183 -23.14 9.38 -8.90
CA THR A 183 -23.17 9.74 -10.34
C THR A 183 -22.53 8.68 -11.23
N LEU A 184 -21.92 7.64 -10.65
CA LEU A 184 -21.29 6.54 -11.40
C LEU A 184 -22.34 5.71 -12.14
N PRO A 185 -21.97 5.05 -13.23
CA PRO A 185 -22.88 4.16 -13.92
C PRO A 185 -23.30 2.98 -13.04
N HIS A 186 -24.56 2.58 -13.14
CA HIS A 186 -25.13 1.52 -12.33
C HIS A 186 -24.38 0.20 -12.50
N THR A 187 -23.91 -0.34 -11.38
CA THR A 187 -23.17 -1.61 -11.31
C THR A 187 -23.88 -2.56 -10.36
N PRO A 188 -24.64 -3.54 -10.89
CA PRO A 188 -25.37 -4.48 -10.06
C PRO A 188 -24.42 -5.32 -9.18
N PRO A 189 -24.88 -5.80 -8.02
CA PRO A 189 -24.09 -6.65 -7.16
C PRO A 189 -23.70 -7.95 -7.89
N ALA A 190 -22.42 -8.34 -7.77
CA ALA A 190 -21.94 -9.58 -8.39
C ALA A 190 -22.39 -10.78 -7.56
N LYS A 191 -23.17 -11.69 -8.14
CA LYS A 191 -23.46 -12.99 -7.54
C LYS A 191 -22.19 -13.83 -7.56
N ARG A 192 -21.48 -13.93 -6.44
CA ARG A 192 -20.37 -14.86 -6.27
C ARG A 192 -20.89 -16.19 -5.73
N ASP A 193 -20.68 -17.27 -6.46
CA ASP A 193 -20.80 -18.61 -5.91
C ASP A 193 -19.67 -18.82 -4.90
N ALA A 194 -20.02 -18.96 -3.63
CA ALA A 194 -19.08 -19.27 -2.56
C ALA A 194 -18.60 -20.71 -2.70
N GLY A 195 -17.60 -20.95 -3.55
CA GLY A 195 -16.91 -22.23 -3.64
C GLY A 195 -16.10 -22.50 -2.37
N SER A 196 -16.59 -23.38 -1.52
CA SER A 196 -16.06 -23.67 -0.17
C SER A 196 -14.68 -24.34 -0.11
N SER A 197 -14.05 -24.69 -1.23
CA SER A 197 -12.76 -25.41 -1.27
C SER A 197 -11.54 -24.53 -1.64
N ALA A 198 -11.73 -23.24 -1.88
CA ALA A 198 -10.71 -22.32 -2.36
C ALA A 198 -9.47 -22.18 -1.44
N PRO A 199 -9.59 -22.05 -0.10
CA PRO A 199 -8.41 -21.89 0.76
C PRO A 199 -7.50 -23.11 0.80
N MET A 200 -8.10 -24.33 0.81
CA MET A 200 -7.33 -25.56 0.86
C MET A 200 -6.56 -25.83 -0.44
N LYS A 201 -7.13 -25.47 -1.59
CA LYS A 201 -6.45 -25.57 -2.88
C LYS A 201 -5.25 -24.60 -2.94
N ALA A 202 -5.39 -23.39 -2.39
CA ALA A 202 -4.31 -22.41 -2.33
C ALA A 202 -3.13 -22.91 -1.48
N ILE A 203 -3.39 -23.45 -0.29
CA ILE A 203 -2.35 -24.01 0.58
C ILE A 203 -1.66 -25.22 -0.08
N ALA A 204 -2.38 -26.03 -0.83
CA ALA A 204 -1.80 -27.17 -1.54
C ALA A 204 -0.76 -26.75 -2.59
N LEU A 205 -0.84 -25.52 -3.14
CA LEU A 205 0.17 -24.97 -4.07
C LEU A 205 1.53 -24.79 -3.41
N LEU A 206 1.59 -24.58 -2.09
CA LEU A 206 2.85 -24.45 -1.35
C LEU A 206 3.62 -25.79 -1.24
N ARG A 207 3.05 -26.89 -1.71
CA ARG A 207 3.79 -28.16 -1.90
C ARG A 207 4.76 -28.08 -3.07
N ASP A 208 4.53 -27.18 -4.03
CA ASP A 208 5.53 -26.88 -5.06
C ASP A 208 6.66 -26.05 -4.43
N PRO A 209 7.92 -26.54 -4.48
CA PRO A 209 9.06 -25.81 -3.90
C PRO A 209 9.22 -24.39 -4.44
N MET A 210 8.90 -24.15 -5.72
CA MET A 210 9.03 -22.82 -6.32
C MET A 210 7.97 -21.87 -5.77
N MET A 211 6.74 -22.34 -5.59
CA MET A 211 5.67 -21.57 -4.96
C MET A 211 5.96 -21.30 -3.48
N LEU A 212 6.54 -22.24 -2.77
CA LEU A 212 6.94 -22.08 -1.37
C LEU A 212 8.06 -21.01 -1.24
N VAL A 213 9.10 -21.10 -2.08
CA VAL A 213 10.18 -20.10 -2.10
C VAL A 213 9.62 -18.71 -2.40
N LEU A 214 8.76 -18.61 -3.40
CA LEU A 214 8.12 -17.34 -3.75
C LEU A 214 7.25 -16.81 -2.61
N PHE A 215 6.48 -17.67 -1.94
CA PHE A 215 5.64 -17.31 -0.81
C PHE A 215 6.46 -16.76 0.38
N ILE A 216 7.57 -17.45 0.73
CA ILE A 216 8.47 -17.00 1.80
C ILE A 216 9.11 -15.66 1.44
N ALA A 217 9.66 -15.53 0.22
CA ALA A 217 10.26 -14.28 -0.24
C ALA A 217 9.25 -13.12 -0.27
N THR A 218 8.01 -13.39 -0.71
CA THR A 218 6.92 -12.41 -0.70
C THR A 218 6.57 -11.97 0.72
N THR A 219 6.55 -12.91 1.67
CA THR A 219 6.31 -12.59 3.08
C THR A 219 7.40 -11.68 3.63
N MET A 220 8.67 -12.04 3.40
CA MET A 220 9.81 -11.24 3.86
C MET A 220 9.79 -9.84 3.24
N ASP A 221 9.54 -9.73 1.95
CA ASP A 221 9.55 -8.45 1.25
C ASP A 221 8.33 -7.57 1.61
N ALA A 222 7.17 -8.18 1.88
CA ALA A 222 6.00 -7.46 2.38
C ALA A 222 6.23 -6.86 3.79
N LEU A 223 6.96 -7.57 4.67
CA LEU A 223 7.42 -6.99 5.94
C LEU A 223 8.34 -5.78 5.67
N VAL A 224 9.34 -5.94 4.81
CA VAL A 224 10.28 -4.85 4.45
C VAL A 224 9.53 -3.64 3.88
N HIS A 225 8.59 -3.87 2.98
CA HIS A 225 7.79 -2.80 2.36
C HIS A 225 7.02 -1.98 3.39
N GLN A 226 6.48 -2.61 4.43
CA GLN A 226 5.74 -1.93 5.50
C GLN A 226 6.62 -0.93 6.28
N CYS A 227 7.91 -1.21 6.46
CA CYS A 227 8.84 -0.31 7.12
C CYS A 227 8.93 1.05 6.43
N TYR A 228 8.81 1.08 5.09
CA TYR A 228 8.85 2.31 4.31
C TYR A 228 7.72 3.27 4.70
N PHE A 229 6.48 2.82 4.70
CA PHE A 229 5.35 3.68 5.04
C PHE A 229 5.33 4.10 6.51
N GLN A 230 5.90 3.29 7.38
CA GLN A 230 5.88 3.55 8.82
C GLN A 230 7.00 4.48 9.27
N TRP A 231 8.19 4.41 8.68
CA TRP A 231 9.35 5.11 9.23
C TRP A 231 10.01 6.13 8.29
N THR A 232 9.63 6.20 7.02
CA THR A 232 10.29 7.12 6.08
C THR A 232 10.02 8.58 6.41
N SER A 233 8.79 8.96 6.77
CA SER A 233 8.49 10.36 7.07
C SER A 233 9.16 10.86 8.36
N PRO A 234 9.15 10.14 9.50
CA PRO A 234 9.93 10.53 10.67
C PRO A 234 11.45 10.58 10.40
N PHE A 235 11.94 9.65 9.59
CA PHE A 235 13.35 9.63 9.19
C PHE A 235 13.74 10.88 8.37
N LEU A 236 12.97 11.20 7.34
CA LEU A 236 13.27 12.35 6.48
C LEU A 236 13.21 13.66 7.25
N GLN A 237 12.27 13.79 8.18
CA GLN A 237 12.23 14.93 9.10
C GLN A 237 13.48 15.00 9.97
N GLN A 238 13.85 13.90 10.63
CA GLN A 238 15.06 13.86 11.48
C GLN A 238 16.33 14.08 10.66
N ALA A 239 16.38 13.69 9.38
CA ALA A 239 17.47 13.99 8.45
C ALA A 239 17.51 15.47 7.99
N GLY A 240 16.55 16.30 8.41
CA GLY A 240 16.51 17.72 8.13
C GLY A 240 15.70 18.14 6.90
N LEU A 241 14.89 17.23 6.33
CA LEU A 241 13.94 17.61 5.27
C LEU A 241 12.76 18.35 5.90
N ALA A 242 12.45 19.54 5.40
CA ALA A 242 11.29 20.30 5.87
C ALA A 242 9.99 19.51 5.63
N GLU A 243 9.08 19.54 6.60
CA GLU A 243 7.89 18.68 6.67
C GLU A 243 6.98 18.82 5.44
N ASN A 244 6.89 20.02 4.88
CA ASN A 244 6.12 20.30 3.68
C ASN A 244 6.68 19.63 2.41
N TRP A 245 7.93 19.18 2.41
CA TRP A 245 8.56 18.46 1.29
C TRP A 245 8.61 16.94 1.48
N ILE A 246 8.22 16.41 2.64
CA ILE A 246 8.26 14.97 2.91
C ILE A 246 7.35 14.19 1.94
N MET A 247 6.09 14.59 1.79
CA MET A 247 5.16 13.91 0.87
C MET A 247 5.60 14.01 -0.60
N PRO A 248 6.03 15.17 -1.12
CA PRO A 248 6.62 15.26 -2.46
C PRO A 248 7.85 14.36 -2.63
N ALA A 249 8.75 14.30 -1.64
CA ALA A 249 9.93 13.43 -1.69
C ALA A 249 9.54 11.94 -1.74
N MET A 250 8.54 11.52 -0.97
CA MET A 250 8.01 10.16 -1.03
C MET A 250 7.29 9.87 -2.35
N SER A 251 6.65 10.87 -2.98
CA SER A 251 5.97 10.73 -4.28
C SER A 251 6.92 10.44 -5.44
N VAL A 252 8.22 10.72 -5.31
CA VAL A 252 9.24 10.35 -6.32
C VAL A 252 9.18 8.86 -6.63
N GLY A 253 8.92 8.03 -5.62
CA GLY A 253 8.77 6.59 -5.77
C GLY A 253 7.58 6.19 -6.66
N GLN A 254 6.44 6.84 -6.53
CA GLN A 254 5.24 6.58 -7.32
C GLN A 254 5.41 7.04 -8.78
N ILE A 255 6.13 8.13 -9.00
CA ILE A 255 6.48 8.57 -10.37
C ILE A 255 7.37 7.50 -11.02
N ALA A 256 8.38 7.01 -10.32
CA ALA A 256 9.28 5.97 -10.80
C ALA A 256 8.55 4.62 -11.02
N GLU A 257 7.49 4.34 -10.26
CA GLU A 257 6.66 3.14 -10.42
C GLU A 257 6.03 3.09 -11.81
N ILE A 258 5.55 4.21 -12.34
CA ILE A 258 4.97 4.28 -13.69
C ILE A 258 6.00 3.82 -14.74
N ALA A 259 7.22 4.32 -14.64
CA ALA A 259 8.32 3.93 -15.55
C ALA A 259 8.72 2.46 -15.37
N SER A 260 8.81 2.00 -14.11
CA SER A 260 9.18 0.62 -13.78
C SER A 260 8.12 -0.38 -14.25
N MET A 261 6.84 -0.06 -14.12
CA MET A 261 5.75 -0.88 -14.66
C MET A 261 5.80 -0.97 -16.19
N ALA A 262 6.12 0.13 -16.88
CA ALA A 262 6.30 0.11 -18.32
C ALA A 262 7.51 -0.76 -18.76
N ALA A 263 8.56 -0.80 -17.93
CA ALA A 263 9.76 -1.58 -18.19
C ALA A 263 9.63 -3.08 -17.79
N LEU A 264 8.60 -3.47 -17.04
CA LEU A 264 8.46 -4.82 -16.48
C LEU A 264 8.48 -5.92 -17.57
N GLY A 265 7.73 -5.73 -18.65
CA GLY A 265 7.70 -6.70 -19.75
C GLY A 265 9.08 -6.90 -20.40
N TRP A 266 9.84 -5.83 -20.60
CA TRP A 266 11.20 -5.88 -21.07
C TRP A 266 12.13 -6.61 -20.09
N ALA A 267 12.01 -6.31 -18.80
CA ALA A 267 12.82 -6.95 -17.76
C ALA A 267 12.55 -8.46 -17.70
N LEU A 268 11.28 -8.88 -17.72
CA LEU A 268 10.91 -10.29 -17.74
C LEU A 268 11.42 -11.02 -18.99
N ALA A 269 11.38 -10.39 -20.16
CA ALA A 269 11.86 -10.98 -21.40
C ALA A 269 13.40 -11.13 -21.44
N ARG A 270 14.15 -10.20 -20.82
CA ARG A 270 15.62 -10.18 -20.83
C ARG A 270 16.27 -10.91 -19.67
N LEU A 271 15.73 -10.74 -18.45
CA LEU A 271 16.31 -11.25 -17.21
C LEU A 271 15.60 -12.51 -16.72
N GLY A 272 14.36 -12.75 -17.21
CA GLY A 272 13.48 -13.81 -16.72
C GLY A 272 12.94 -13.54 -15.32
N TRP A 273 12.05 -14.40 -14.85
CA TRP A 273 11.35 -14.26 -13.58
C TRP A 273 12.29 -14.12 -12.37
N ARG A 274 13.28 -15.02 -12.29
CA ARG A 274 14.20 -15.08 -11.15
C ARG A 274 14.91 -13.76 -10.91
N TRP A 275 15.61 -13.25 -11.92
CA TRP A 275 16.42 -12.06 -11.76
C TRP A 275 15.61 -10.78 -11.69
N THR A 276 14.49 -10.69 -12.42
CA THR A 276 13.59 -9.53 -12.30
C THR A 276 13.08 -9.38 -10.88
N MET A 277 12.56 -10.47 -10.29
CA MET A 277 12.08 -10.44 -8.91
C MET A 277 13.19 -10.21 -7.89
N THR A 278 14.37 -10.82 -8.07
CA THR A 278 15.50 -10.59 -7.19
C THR A 278 15.96 -9.13 -7.19
N ILE A 279 15.99 -8.47 -8.35
CA ILE A 279 16.33 -7.05 -8.48
C ILE A 279 15.28 -6.18 -7.76
N GLY A 280 13.98 -6.52 -7.86
CA GLY A 280 12.92 -5.83 -7.14
C GLY A 280 13.13 -5.84 -5.62
N ILE A 281 13.49 -7.01 -5.06
CA ILE A 281 13.79 -7.13 -3.63
C ILE A 281 15.10 -6.40 -3.26
N LEU A 282 16.14 -6.53 -4.07
CA LEU A 282 17.41 -5.82 -3.84
C LEU A 282 17.22 -4.30 -3.84
N ALA A 283 16.28 -3.77 -4.62
CA ALA A 283 15.95 -2.35 -4.62
C ALA A 283 15.40 -1.90 -3.25
N HIS A 284 14.58 -2.73 -2.55
CA HIS A 284 14.20 -2.48 -1.17
C HIS A 284 15.42 -2.44 -0.24
N GLY A 285 16.28 -3.45 -0.32
CA GLY A 285 17.51 -3.53 0.49
C GLY A 285 18.43 -2.33 0.28
N ALA A 286 18.66 -1.95 -0.97
CA ALA A 286 19.48 -0.80 -1.34
C ALA A 286 18.93 0.51 -0.75
N ARG A 287 17.62 0.72 -0.82
CA ARG A 287 16.98 1.92 -0.24
C ARG A 287 17.20 1.99 1.26
N PHE A 288 16.92 0.92 2.00
CA PHE A 288 17.09 0.93 3.45
C PHE A 288 18.57 0.97 3.87
N PHE A 289 19.45 0.40 3.09
CA PHE A 289 20.89 0.54 3.31
C PHE A 289 21.34 2.00 3.16
N VAL A 290 20.86 2.70 2.12
CA VAL A 290 21.12 4.13 1.93
C VAL A 290 20.50 4.96 3.05
N PHE A 291 19.28 4.64 3.49
CA PHE A 291 18.65 5.29 4.64
C PHE A 291 19.44 5.06 5.95
N ALA A 292 20.04 3.88 6.13
CA ALA A 292 20.88 3.61 7.30
C ALA A 292 22.17 4.46 7.32
N ILE A 293 22.70 4.85 6.15
CA ILE A 293 23.84 5.78 6.06
C ILE A 293 23.43 7.19 6.53
N GLY A 294 22.21 7.65 6.18
CA GLY A 294 21.62 8.86 6.70
C GLY A 294 22.14 10.19 6.15
N ASP A 295 23.13 10.19 5.25
CA ASP A 295 23.74 11.40 4.66
C ASP A 295 24.33 11.08 3.28
N PRO A 296 24.28 11.98 2.29
CA PRO A 296 23.64 13.31 2.30
C PRO A 296 22.11 13.27 2.05
N LEU A 297 21.37 14.25 2.52
CA LEU A 297 19.90 14.33 2.42
C LEU A 297 19.38 14.17 0.98
N TRP A 298 20.06 14.75 -0.01
CA TRP A 298 19.64 14.61 -1.42
C TRP A 298 19.61 13.14 -1.87
N LEU A 299 20.54 12.31 -1.36
CA LEU A 299 20.61 10.88 -1.69
C LEU A 299 19.42 10.13 -1.04
N MET A 300 19.00 10.54 0.17
CA MET A 300 17.82 9.96 0.85
C MET A 300 16.54 10.24 0.06
N VAL A 301 16.43 11.43 -0.55
CA VAL A 301 15.30 11.74 -1.43
C VAL A 301 15.42 11.01 -2.77
N ALA A 302 16.57 11.02 -3.41
CA ALA A 302 16.80 10.42 -4.72
C ALA A 302 16.58 8.89 -4.72
N ILE A 303 17.01 8.21 -3.65
CA ILE A 303 16.88 6.74 -3.57
C ILE A 303 15.42 6.27 -3.58
N ASN A 304 14.45 7.15 -3.29
CA ASN A 304 13.04 6.78 -3.42
C ASN A 304 12.65 6.37 -4.86
N VAL A 305 13.41 6.74 -5.88
CA VAL A 305 13.23 6.26 -7.27
C VAL A 305 13.18 4.73 -7.34
N VAL A 306 13.98 4.02 -6.54
CA VAL A 306 13.98 2.55 -6.56
C VAL A 306 12.67 1.94 -6.03
N HIS A 307 11.81 2.71 -5.36
CA HIS A 307 10.50 2.23 -4.89
C HIS A 307 9.63 1.67 -6.02
N GLY A 308 9.66 2.32 -7.19
CA GLY A 308 8.96 1.83 -8.36
C GLY A 308 9.41 0.45 -8.80
N MET A 309 10.73 0.18 -8.74
CA MET A 309 11.27 -1.16 -9.04
C MET A 309 10.83 -2.19 -8.00
N CYS A 310 10.78 -1.82 -6.72
CA CYS A 310 10.33 -2.70 -5.65
C CYS A 310 8.92 -3.23 -5.93
N TYR A 311 8.00 -2.35 -6.30
CA TYR A 311 6.63 -2.73 -6.58
C TYR A 311 6.50 -3.47 -7.92
N ALA A 312 7.01 -2.90 -9.01
CA ALA A 312 6.85 -3.43 -10.35
C ALA A 312 7.57 -4.78 -10.55
N PHE A 313 8.86 -4.85 -10.19
CA PHE A 313 9.67 -6.02 -10.49
C PHE A 313 9.50 -7.14 -9.48
N PHE A 314 8.91 -6.86 -8.31
CA PHE A 314 8.60 -7.92 -7.36
C PHE A 314 7.09 -8.13 -7.21
N PHE A 315 6.32 -7.27 -6.55
CA PHE A 315 4.91 -7.55 -6.25
C PHE A 315 4.04 -7.74 -7.50
N ALA A 316 4.15 -6.86 -8.49
CA ALA A 316 3.41 -7.02 -9.74
C ALA A 316 3.85 -8.28 -10.50
N ALA A 317 5.15 -8.57 -10.54
CA ALA A 317 5.69 -9.78 -11.14
C ALA A 317 5.19 -11.06 -10.43
N VAL A 318 5.07 -11.05 -9.09
CA VAL A 318 4.49 -12.15 -8.31
C VAL A 318 3.07 -12.45 -8.78
N TYR A 319 2.22 -11.43 -8.89
CA TYR A 319 0.84 -11.62 -9.36
C TYR A 319 0.77 -12.23 -10.76
N ILE A 320 1.59 -11.75 -11.68
CA ILE A 320 1.63 -12.27 -13.06
C ILE A 320 2.15 -13.73 -13.06
N TYR A 321 3.23 -14.01 -12.31
CA TYR A 321 3.80 -15.35 -12.22
C TYR A 321 2.79 -16.37 -11.66
N VAL A 322 2.08 -16.00 -10.60
CA VAL A 322 1.04 -16.83 -9.99
C VAL A 322 -0.11 -17.08 -10.99
N ASP A 323 -0.52 -16.06 -11.73
CA ASP A 323 -1.57 -16.20 -12.74
C ASP A 323 -1.16 -17.15 -13.88
N GLU A 324 0.07 -17.06 -14.36
CA GLU A 324 0.58 -17.92 -15.44
C GLU A 324 0.82 -19.37 -15.02
N ARG A 325 1.23 -19.60 -13.76
CA ARG A 325 1.69 -20.92 -13.30
C ARG A 325 0.61 -21.75 -12.62
N CYS A 326 -0.40 -21.11 -12.07
CA CYS A 326 -1.45 -21.84 -11.38
C CYS A 326 -2.47 -22.42 -12.36
N PRO A 327 -2.96 -23.65 -12.11
CA PRO A 327 -4.09 -24.22 -12.83
C PRO A 327 -5.29 -23.28 -12.81
N ARG A 328 -6.08 -23.27 -13.87
CA ARG A 328 -7.22 -22.32 -14.01
C ARG A 328 -8.19 -22.36 -12.83
N ASP A 329 -8.46 -23.56 -12.29
CA ASP A 329 -9.37 -23.78 -11.15
C ASP A 329 -8.76 -23.37 -9.78
N ALA A 330 -7.44 -23.21 -9.67
CA ALA A 330 -6.73 -22.79 -8.46
C ALA A 330 -6.25 -21.33 -8.50
N ARG A 331 -6.30 -20.68 -9.66
CA ARG A 331 -5.71 -19.35 -9.91
C ARG A 331 -6.25 -18.27 -8.98
N ALA A 332 -7.57 -18.17 -8.84
CA ALA A 332 -8.18 -17.19 -7.93
C ALA A 332 -7.81 -17.43 -6.47
N SER A 333 -7.71 -18.71 -6.06
CA SER A 333 -7.29 -19.07 -4.70
C SER A 333 -5.82 -18.74 -4.43
N ALA A 334 -4.95 -18.96 -5.43
CA ALA A 334 -3.54 -18.60 -5.36
C ALA A 334 -3.35 -17.09 -5.25
N GLN A 335 -4.03 -16.32 -6.10
CA GLN A 335 -4.04 -14.86 -6.01
C GLN A 335 -4.51 -14.37 -4.64
N GLY A 336 -5.58 -14.98 -4.10
CA GLY A 336 -6.08 -14.70 -2.76
C GLY A 336 -5.06 -14.97 -1.66
N LEU A 337 -4.29 -16.08 -1.75
CA LEU A 337 -3.22 -16.41 -0.80
C LEU A 337 -2.09 -15.39 -0.83
N PHE A 338 -1.63 -14.99 -2.01
CA PHE A 338 -0.58 -13.97 -2.14
C PHE A 338 -1.08 -12.58 -1.72
N ASN A 339 -2.35 -12.23 -2.00
CA ASN A 339 -2.96 -11.01 -1.48
C ASN A 339 -3.00 -10.99 0.05
N LEU A 340 -3.32 -12.13 0.68
CA LEU A 340 -3.33 -12.24 2.14
C LEU A 340 -1.93 -11.96 2.73
N VAL A 341 -0.86 -12.36 2.04
CA VAL A 341 0.51 -12.06 2.47
C VAL A 341 0.88 -10.62 2.20
N ILE A 342 0.64 -10.12 0.98
CA ILE A 342 1.10 -8.79 0.54
C ILE A 342 0.34 -7.67 1.26
N LEU A 343 -0.97 -7.83 1.48
CA LEU A 343 -1.84 -6.78 2.03
C LEU A 343 -2.32 -7.05 3.47
N GLY A 344 -2.19 -8.29 3.95
CA GLY A 344 -2.63 -8.71 5.27
C GLY A 344 -1.46 -9.07 6.18
N PHE A 345 -1.02 -10.33 6.16
CA PHE A 345 -0.06 -10.87 7.13
C PHE A 345 1.29 -10.13 7.13
N GLY A 346 1.85 -9.83 5.94
CA GLY A 346 3.13 -9.10 5.83
C GLY A 346 3.06 -7.71 6.47
N PRO A 347 2.14 -6.84 6.05
CA PRO A 347 1.94 -5.54 6.69
C PRO A 347 1.57 -5.62 8.16
N PHE A 348 0.77 -6.60 8.59
CA PHE A 348 0.44 -6.80 10.01
C PHE A 348 1.69 -7.08 10.84
N ALA A 349 2.41 -8.15 10.50
CA ALA A 349 3.61 -8.55 11.22
C ALA A 349 4.72 -7.48 11.08
N GLY A 350 4.85 -6.87 9.90
CA GLY A 350 5.78 -5.78 9.64
C GLY A 350 5.50 -4.57 10.51
N SER A 351 4.25 -4.11 10.59
CA SER A 351 3.88 -2.95 11.41
C SER A 351 4.27 -3.13 12.88
N LEU A 352 3.99 -4.31 13.44
CA LEU A 352 4.32 -4.61 14.82
C LEU A 352 5.84 -4.76 15.04
N LEU A 353 6.54 -5.44 14.13
CA LEU A 353 7.99 -5.62 14.18
C LEU A 353 8.72 -4.29 14.12
N TRP A 354 8.39 -3.45 13.14
CA TRP A 354 9.07 -2.16 12.96
C TRP A 354 8.67 -1.16 14.05
N GLY A 355 7.45 -1.24 14.58
CA GLY A 355 7.02 -0.48 15.73
C GLY A 355 7.85 -0.82 16.98
N TRP A 356 7.96 -2.11 17.29
CA TRP A 356 8.79 -2.61 18.39
C TRP A 356 10.26 -2.24 18.23
N LEU A 357 10.86 -2.42 17.03
CA LEU A 357 12.23 -2.03 16.76
C LEU A 357 12.45 -0.52 16.87
N GLY A 358 11.46 0.29 16.52
CA GLY A 358 11.50 1.73 16.75
C GLY A 358 11.65 2.11 18.23
N ASP A 359 10.99 1.35 19.12
CA ASP A 359 11.16 1.55 20.56
C ASP A 359 12.51 1.01 21.07
N VAL A 360 12.94 -0.17 20.58
CA VAL A 360 14.24 -0.77 20.96
C VAL A 360 15.42 0.13 20.57
N PHE A 361 15.35 0.78 19.41
CA PHE A 361 16.40 1.68 18.92
C PHE A 361 16.15 3.14 19.29
N ARG A 362 15.27 3.42 20.25
CA ARG A 362 15.08 4.77 20.77
C ARG A 362 16.28 5.19 21.62
N THR A 363 16.85 6.33 21.32
CA THR A 363 17.98 6.92 22.07
C THR A 363 17.50 7.48 23.41
N PRO A 364 18.40 7.70 24.37
CA PRO A 364 18.06 8.38 25.63
C PRO A 364 17.45 9.77 25.45
N ALA A 365 17.73 10.44 24.32
CA ALA A 365 17.15 11.74 23.97
C ALA A 365 15.74 11.63 23.38
N GLY A 366 15.19 10.40 23.23
CA GLY A 366 13.84 10.17 22.72
C GLY A 366 13.74 10.02 21.19
N ALA A 367 14.80 10.29 20.44
CA ALA A 367 14.83 10.11 18.98
C ALA A 367 15.06 8.64 18.60
N VAL A 368 14.60 8.22 17.42
CA VAL A 368 14.87 6.88 16.89
C VAL A 368 16.26 6.87 16.22
N ASP A 369 17.07 5.86 16.54
CA ASP A 369 18.32 5.59 15.80
C ASP A 369 18.00 4.90 14.48
N PHE A 370 17.70 5.71 13.46
CA PHE A 370 17.35 5.21 12.14
C PHE A 370 18.48 4.46 11.46
N SER A 371 19.74 4.77 11.76
CA SER A 371 20.88 4.03 11.20
C SER A 371 20.83 2.57 11.60
N ARG A 372 20.54 2.27 12.87
CA ARG A 372 20.38 0.90 13.33
C ARG A 372 19.07 0.27 12.89
N LEU A 373 17.98 1.03 12.95
CA LEU A 373 16.66 0.53 12.58
C LEU A 373 16.64 0.05 11.13
N PHE A 374 17.15 0.84 10.18
CA PHE A 374 17.09 0.51 8.76
C PHE A 374 18.05 -0.60 8.31
N LEU A 375 19.06 -0.96 9.10
CA LEU A 375 19.86 -2.15 8.83
C LEU A 375 19.02 -3.44 8.92
N ALA A 376 17.99 -3.49 9.77
CA ALA A 376 17.15 -4.67 9.91
C ALA A 376 16.33 -4.98 8.62
N PRO A 377 15.52 -4.03 8.06
CA PRO A 377 14.85 -4.28 6.78
C PRO A 377 15.83 -4.44 5.61
N ALA A 378 17.01 -3.79 5.61
CA ALA A 378 18.02 -4.00 4.60
C ALA A 378 18.56 -5.45 4.62
N ALA A 379 18.87 -5.98 5.81
CA ALA A 379 19.32 -7.36 5.99
C ALA A 379 18.22 -8.37 5.61
N LEU A 380 16.97 -8.11 6.00
CA LEU A 380 15.83 -8.97 5.65
C LEU A 380 15.60 -9.01 4.13
N ALA A 381 15.68 -7.85 3.45
CA ALA A 381 15.59 -7.78 1.99
C ALA A 381 16.75 -8.52 1.31
N LEU A 382 17.97 -8.37 1.82
CA LEU A 382 19.13 -9.14 1.29
C LEU A 382 18.92 -10.64 1.45
N ALA A 383 18.44 -11.10 2.60
CA ALA A 383 18.13 -12.51 2.83
C ALA A 383 17.06 -13.04 1.88
N ALA A 384 15.98 -12.25 1.65
CA ALA A 384 14.93 -12.59 0.68
C ALA A 384 15.47 -12.63 -0.76
N ALA A 385 16.33 -11.67 -1.14
CA ALA A 385 16.96 -11.64 -2.46
C ALA A 385 17.91 -12.84 -2.66
N LEU A 386 18.69 -13.22 -1.66
CA LEU A 386 19.53 -14.42 -1.69
C LEU A 386 18.69 -15.69 -1.81
N LEU A 387 17.60 -15.79 -1.06
CA LEU A 387 16.65 -16.90 -1.19
C LEU A 387 16.14 -17.02 -2.62
N MET A 388 15.68 -15.93 -3.22
CA MET A 388 15.23 -15.91 -4.62
C MET A 388 16.36 -16.25 -5.59
N ALA A 389 17.53 -15.66 -5.41
CA ALA A 389 18.68 -15.89 -6.27
C ALA A 389 19.20 -17.33 -6.24
N VAL A 390 19.12 -18.01 -5.09
CA VAL A 390 19.67 -19.37 -4.91
C VAL A 390 18.63 -20.44 -5.12
N ALA A 391 17.39 -20.25 -4.64
CA ALA A 391 16.39 -21.30 -4.58
C ALA A 391 15.28 -21.19 -5.63
N PHE A 392 15.03 -20.00 -6.20
CA PHE A 392 13.97 -19.80 -7.19
C PHE A 392 14.47 -20.10 -8.61
N HIS A 393 14.17 -21.31 -9.10
CA HIS A 393 14.51 -21.75 -10.46
C HIS A 393 13.27 -22.12 -11.24
N PRO A 394 12.47 -21.13 -11.68
CA PRO A 394 11.25 -21.39 -12.43
C PRO A 394 11.60 -22.11 -13.73
N ARG A 395 10.90 -23.21 -14.02
CA ARG A 395 11.04 -23.91 -15.30
C ARG A 395 10.68 -22.96 -16.43
N ALA A 396 11.46 -22.96 -17.50
CA ALA A 396 11.11 -22.19 -18.70
C ALA A 396 9.70 -22.59 -19.16
N THR A 397 8.83 -21.62 -19.42
CA THR A 397 7.55 -21.86 -20.12
C THR A 397 7.93 -22.40 -21.49
N ARG A 398 7.55 -23.65 -21.80
CA ARG A 398 7.53 -24.07 -23.20
C ARG A 398 6.56 -23.14 -23.91
N ALA A 399 7.07 -22.32 -24.81
CA ALA A 399 6.23 -21.58 -25.75
C ALA A 399 5.39 -22.62 -26.50
N SER A 400 4.08 -22.63 -26.23
CA SER A 400 3.07 -23.37 -26.97
C SER A 400 2.62 -22.57 -28.17
#